data_4af5bea45b2f0b3d3595e23206006ebb
#
_entry.id   4af5bea45b2f0b3d3595e23206006ebb
#
_cell.length_a   1.000
_cell.length_b   1.000
_cell.length_c   1.000
_cell.angle_alpha   90.00
_cell.angle_beta   90.00
_cell.angle_gamma   90.00
#
_symmetry.space_group_name_H-M   'P 1'
#
loop_
_entity.id
_entity.type
_entity.pdbx_description
1 polymer ?
#
loop_
_entity_poly.entity_id
_entity_poly.type
_entity_poly.pdbx_seq_one_letter_code
_entity_poly.pdbx_strand_id
1 'polypeptide(L)'
;MTTTHALPAGDEVVQNLPWRWRVQGKIFLIGGLGFMFDAWDVTLNGVLIPLLSQEWNLVPAQAAWIGTANLLGMAIGAFLWGSIADAIGRKQAFTATLLIFSIFTVAGAFAPDIAWFCVFRFLAGVGLGGCVPVDYALVGEFTPRKQRGRVLTAMDGWWPVGAALCGVTSAVIMATVADWRWTMLIMVIPALLVFWVRRSVPESPLFLVRKGRTEEASAVINDLIRRTGGTQTEWRLPEPEPVQKFSLKTTGSQLAELWRSNPKSTVTAWSLFVTVLLVYYLALQWMPKILVDAGYAEYKAFLTTSGMAAVGLLGVVAAALLVERVGRKWLLGITGPAAAASLVVVALVVDVPASATTWLLIYGFVVQVAIPVLYTYVSELYPTRLRASGFGWASTASRVGAGFGPLLFVSVLWPCLGLPLSFAVAGLLVLAAVLWMAKFSPETRGAALD
;
A
#
# COMPACT_ATOMS: atom_id res chain seq x y z
N MET A 1 -26.75 -32.31 -32.81
CA MET A 1 -26.79 -31.88 -31.39
C MET A 1 -26.36 -30.42 -31.32
N THR A 2 -27.29 -29.49 -31.34
CA THR A 2 -27.04 -28.05 -31.14
C THR A 2 -26.70 -27.84 -29.68
N THR A 3 -25.43 -27.66 -29.38
CA THR A 3 -24.99 -27.18 -28.08
C THR A 3 -25.61 -25.80 -27.87
N THR A 4 -26.65 -25.72 -27.06
CA THR A 4 -27.19 -24.48 -26.53
C THR A 4 -26.06 -23.85 -25.70
N HIS A 5 -25.25 -22.94 -26.30
CA HIS A 5 -24.30 -22.13 -25.55
C HIS A 5 -25.14 -21.28 -24.59
N ALA A 6 -25.03 -21.61 -23.30
CA ALA A 6 -25.64 -20.75 -22.25
C ALA A 6 -25.08 -19.35 -22.41
N LEU A 7 -25.95 -18.33 -22.33
CA LEU A 7 -25.53 -16.92 -22.39
C LEU A 7 -24.47 -16.64 -21.33
N PRO A 8 -23.40 -15.91 -21.65
CA PRO A 8 -22.37 -15.56 -20.68
C PRO A 8 -22.93 -14.71 -19.54
N ALA A 9 -22.38 -14.84 -18.35
CA ALA A 9 -22.74 -13.98 -17.22
C ALA A 9 -22.28 -12.53 -17.46
N GLY A 10 -23.04 -11.55 -17.01
CA GLY A 10 -22.76 -10.14 -17.26
C GLY A 10 -21.42 -9.66 -16.70
N ASP A 11 -20.94 -10.24 -15.59
CA ASP A 11 -19.60 -9.99 -15.04
C ASP A 11 -18.50 -10.58 -15.95
N GLU A 12 -18.74 -11.73 -16.54
CA GLU A 12 -17.84 -12.34 -17.52
C GLU A 12 -17.76 -11.48 -18.80
N VAL A 13 -18.89 -10.90 -19.23
CA VAL A 13 -18.91 -9.94 -20.33
C VAL A 13 -18.06 -8.73 -20.01
N VAL A 14 -18.23 -8.11 -18.82
CA VAL A 14 -17.43 -6.96 -18.38
C VAL A 14 -15.94 -7.29 -18.40
N GLN A 15 -15.56 -8.48 -17.94
CA GLN A 15 -14.16 -8.93 -17.90
C GLN A 15 -13.56 -9.25 -19.28
N ASN A 16 -14.37 -9.36 -20.33
CA ASN A 16 -13.94 -9.62 -21.71
C ASN A 16 -14.09 -8.40 -22.63
N LEU A 17 -14.54 -7.23 -22.11
CA LEU A 17 -14.66 -6.00 -22.88
C LEU A 17 -13.30 -5.52 -23.40
N PRO A 18 -13.26 -4.83 -24.58
CA PRO A 18 -12.04 -4.21 -25.04
C PRO A 18 -11.66 -3.05 -24.10
N TRP A 19 -10.33 -2.88 -23.88
CA TRP A 19 -9.82 -1.77 -23.09
C TRP A 19 -10.05 -0.43 -23.79
N ARG A 20 -10.64 0.51 -23.06
CA ARG A 20 -10.81 1.90 -23.53
C ARG A 20 -10.37 2.87 -22.44
N TRP A 21 -9.41 3.74 -22.76
CA TRP A 21 -8.89 4.74 -21.82
C TRP A 21 -9.98 5.67 -21.27
N ARG A 22 -11.02 5.97 -22.07
CA ARG A 22 -12.16 6.80 -21.64
C ARG A 22 -13.11 6.11 -20.66
N VAL A 23 -12.98 4.81 -20.46
CA VAL A 23 -13.82 4.01 -19.55
C VAL A 23 -12.94 3.39 -18.47
N GLN A 24 -12.25 2.28 -18.76
CA GLN A 24 -11.43 1.56 -17.78
C GLN A 24 -10.19 2.35 -17.37
N GLY A 25 -9.55 3.09 -18.31
CA GLY A 25 -8.42 3.96 -18.02
C GLY A 25 -8.78 5.09 -17.05
N LYS A 26 -10.02 5.62 -17.13
CA LYS A 26 -10.51 6.61 -16.16
C LYS A 26 -10.68 6.04 -14.76
N ILE A 27 -11.19 4.80 -14.64
CA ILE A 27 -11.31 4.10 -13.36
C ILE A 27 -9.91 3.82 -12.78
N PHE A 28 -8.98 3.36 -13.60
CA PHE A 28 -7.57 3.18 -13.23
C PHE A 28 -6.92 4.47 -12.72
N LEU A 29 -7.15 5.61 -13.39
CA LEU A 29 -6.62 6.91 -12.93
C LEU A 29 -7.22 7.33 -11.59
N ILE A 30 -8.53 7.13 -11.40
CA ILE A 30 -9.20 7.48 -10.14
C ILE A 30 -8.69 6.60 -8.98
N GLY A 31 -8.63 5.28 -9.18
CA GLY A 31 -8.07 4.37 -8.18
C GLY A 31 -6.59 4.64 -7.92
N GLY A 32 -5.82 4.90 -9.01
CA GLY A 32 -4.41 5.26 -8.89
C GLY A 32 -4.18 6.56 -8.11
N LEU A 33 -4.99 7.59 -8.33
CA LEU A 33 -4.92 8.84 -7.55
C LEU A 33 -5.28 8.59 -6.07
N GLY A 34 -6.27 7.73 -5.77
CA GLY A 34 -6.56 7.32 -4.40
C GLY A 34 -5.32 6.72 -3.76
N PHE A 35 -4.73 5.72 -4.39
CA PHE A 35 -3.52 5.04 -3.91
C PHE A 35 -2.28 5.95 -3.83
N MET A 36 -2.17 6.94 -4.72
CA MET A 36 -1.15 7.99 -4.67
C MET A 36 -1.30 8.84 -3.41
N PHE A 37 -2.52 9.27 -3.07
CA PHE A 37 -2.77 10.06 -1.87
C PHE A 37 -2.61 9.25 -0.58
N ASP A 38 -2.80 7.93 -0.61
CA ASP A 38 -2.44 7.07 0.51
C ASP A 38 -0.94 7.10 0.80
N ALA A 39 -0.13 6.91 -0.26
CA ALA A 39 1.32 6.99 -0.16
C ALA A 39 1.78 8.37 0.32
N TRP A 40 1.12 9.43 -0.16
CA TRP A 40 1.35 10.80 0.28
C TRP A 40 1.12 10.94 1.78
N ASP A 41 -0.05 10.53 2.29
CA ASP A 41 -0.42 10.69 3.71
C ASP A 41 0.48 9.88 4.64
N VAL A 42 0.86 8.66 4.23
CA VAL A 42 1.83 7.84 4.98
C VAL A 42 3.22 8.49 5.00
N THR A 43 3.66 9.04 3.87
CA THR A 43 4.95 9.74 3.77
C THR A 43 4.97 11.04 4.57
N LEU A 44 3.82 11.69 4.70
CA LEU A 44 3.65 12.91 5.47
C LEU A 44 4.06 12.74 6.94
N ASN A 45 3.92 11.54 7.53
CA ASN A 45 4.45 11.27 8.86
C ASN A 45 5.96 11.56 8.95
N GLY A 46 6.72 11.17 7.92
CA GLY A 46 8.16 11.41 7.88
C GLY A 46 8.53 12.90 7.80
N VAL A 47 7.72 13.70 7.10
CA VAL A 47 7.87 15.16 7.04
C VAL A 47 7.54 15.80 8.40
N LEU A 48 6.48 15.32 9.04
CA LEU A 48 5.95 15.92 10.28
C LEU A 48 6.80 15.56 11.52
N ILE A 49 7.46 14.40 11.56
CA ILE A 49 8.29 13.98 12.68
C ILE A 49 9.36 15.03 13.03
N PRO A 50 10.23 15.52 12.14
CA PRO A 50 11.21 16.55 12.50
C PRO A 50 10.55 17.88 12.88
N LEU A 51 9.53 18.32 12.15
CA LEU A 51 8.86 19.61 12.35
C LEU A 51 8.13 19.68 13.69
N LEU A 52 7.32 18.68 14.02
CA LEU A 52 6.61 18.62 15.31
C LEU A 52 7.55 18.35 16.48
N SER A 53 8.66 17.62 16.25
CA SER A 53 9.68 17.43 17.28
C SER A 53 10.30 18.76 17.72
N GLN A 54 10.48 19.69 16.79
CA GLN A 54 10.97 21.05 17.11
C GLN A 54 9.89 21.89 17.76
N GLU A 55 8.68 21.95 17.20
CA GLU A 55 7.59 22.81 17.70
C GLU A 55 7.12 22.42 19.10
N TRP A 56 6.98 21.12 19.35
CA TRP A 56 6.46 20.59 20.63
C TRP A 56 7.54 20.04 21.56
N ASN A 57 8.83 20.20 21.24
CA ASN A 57 9.97 19.68 22.00
C ASN A 57 9.83 18.18 22.33
N LEU A 58 9.44 17.36 21.31
CA LEU A 58 9.19 15.94 21.53
C LEU A 58 10.48 15.15 21.68
N VAL A 59 10.51 14.26 22.65
CA VAL A 59 11.53 13.22 22.70
C VAL A 59 11.29 12.18 21.59
N PRO A 60 12.33 11.47 21.11
CA PRO A 60 12.20 10.55 19.99
C PRO A 60 11.08 9.50 20.15
N ALA A 61 10.88 8.98 21.38
CA ALA A 61 9.82 8.03 21.68
C ALA A 61 8.40 8.65 21.50
N GLN A 62 8.22 9.92 21.82
CA GLN A 62 6.94 10.61 21.59
C GLN A 62 6.72 10.87 20.10
N ALA A 63 7.77 11.32 19.40
CA ALA A 63 7.71 11.53 17.95
C ALA A 63 7.39 10.24 17.16
N ALA A 64 7.84 9.09 17.66
CA ALA A 64 7.55 7.80 17.03
C ALA A 64 6.05 7.48 17.01
N TRP A 65 5.27 7.96 17.99
CA TRP A 65 3.82 7.74 18.01
C TRP A 65 3.10 8.38 16.82
N ILE A 66 3.66 9.39 16.17
CA ILE A 66 3.10 10.00 14.95
C ILE A 66 2.87 8.94 13.86
N GLY A 67 3.91 8.18 13.52
CA GLY A 67 3.83 7.11 12.55
C GLY A 67 3.18 5.83 13.08
N THR A 68 3.47 5.48 14.35
CA THR A 68 2.90 4.31 15.02
C THR A 68 1.37 4.36 15.05
N ALA A 69 0.78 5.48 15.48
CA ALA A 69 -0.67 5.64 15.53
C ALA A 69 -1.30 5.48 14.14
N ASN A 70 -0.71 6.10 13.11
CA ASN A 70 -1.19 5.97 11.73
C ASN A 70 -1.15 4.53 11.24
N LEU A 71 -0.03 3.81 11.39
CA LEU A 71 0.12 2.42 10.94
C LEU A 71 -0.76 1.44 11.72
N LEU A 72 -0.99 1.65 13.02
CA LEU A 72 -1.95 0.87 13.80
C LEU A 72 -3.38 1.11 13.32
N GLY A 73 -3.73 2.35 13.02
CA GLY A 73 -5.01 2.67 12.37
C GLY A 73 -5.16 1.94 11.04
N MET A 74 -4.11 1.94 10.20
CA MET A 74 -4.10 1.20 8.93
C MET A 74 -4.25 -0.31 9.13
N ALA A 75 -3.66 -0.90 10.16
CA ALA A 75 -3.83 -2.33 10.45
C ALA A 75 -5.29 -2.67 10.75
N ILE A 76 -5.95 -1.86 11.57
CA ILE A 76 -7.39 -2.02 11.89
C ILE A 76 -8.25 -1.76 10.65
N GLY A 77 -7.96 -0.69 9.90
CA GLY A 77 -8.66 -0.36 8.66
C GLY A 77 -8.58 -1.48 7.63
N ALA A 78 -7.38 -2.02 7.38
CA ALA A 78 -7.19 -3.12 6.43
C ALA A 78 -8.01 -4.37 6.78
N PHE A 79 -8.20 -4.63 8.07
CA PHE A 79 -9.01 -5.72 8.56
C PHE A 79 -10.51 -5.50 8.36
N LEU A 80 -10.98 -4.27 8.57
CA LEU A 80 -12.41 -3.95 8.56
C LEU A 80 -12.96 -3.65 7.16
N TRP A 81 -12.21 -2.91 6.34
CA TRP A 81 -12.71 -2.37 5.08
C TRP A 81 -13.05 -3.40 4.01
N GLY A 82 -12.43 -4.57 4.02
CA GLY A 82 -12.83 -5.66 3.12
C GLY A 82 -14.31 -6.02 3.32
N SER A 83 -14.71 -6.25 4.56
CA SER A 83 -16.10 -6.58 4.93
C SER A 83 -17.05 -5.40 4.76
N ILE A 84 -16.60 -4.19 5.07
CA ILE A 84 -17.38 -2.96 4.87
C ILE A 84 -17.65 -2.77 3.37
N ALA A 85 -16.65 -2.94 2.51
CA ALA A 85 -16.81 -2.80 1.06
C ALA A 85 -17.77 -3.83 0.46
N ASP A 86 -17.79 -5.06 1.02
CA ASP A 86 -18.78 -6.06 0.65
C ASP A 86 -20.20 -5.70 1.10
N ALA A 87 -20.33 -4.98 2.21
CA ALA A 87 -21.62 -4.57 2.76
C ALA A 87 -22.22 -3.32 2.09
N ILE A 88 -21.40 -2.31 1.80
CA ILE A 88 -21.86 -1.01 1.29
C ILE A 88 -21.59 -0.78 -0.20
N GLY A 89 -20.74 -1.59 -0.84
CA GLY A 89 -20.30 -1.47 -2.25
C GLY A 89 -18.91 -0.87 -2.40
N ARG A 90 -18.27 -1.19 -3.52
CA ARG A 90 -16.86 -0.79 -3.78
C ARG A 90 -16.72 0.72 -3.93
N LYS A 91 -17.60 1.34 -4.70
CA LYS A 91 -17.62 2.80 -4.91
C LYS A 91 -17.84 3.58 -3.61
N GLN A 92 -18.79 3.12 -2.78
CA GLN A 92 -19.10 3.79 -1.52
C GLN A 92 -17.96 3.61 -0.51
N ALA A 93 -17.38 2.42 -0.43
CA ALA A 93 -16.22 2.14 0.42
C ALA A 93 -15.04 3.02 0.03
N PHE A 94 -14.69 3.08 -1.26
CA PHE A 94 -13.63 3.96 -1.77
C PHE A 94 -13.87 5.43 -1.42
N THR A 95 -15.11 5.90 -1.57
CA THR A 95 -15.48 7.27 -1.18
C THR A 95 -15.30 7.51 0.31
N ALA A 96 -15.71 6.55 1.15
CA ALA A 96 -15.60 6.67 2.60
C ALA A 96 -14.14 6.65 3.08
N THR A 97 -13.30 5.79 2.52
CA THR A 97 -11.86 5.76 2.85
C THR A 97 -11.19 7.08 2.54
N LEU A 98 -11.41 7.64 1.33
CA LEU A 98 -10.89 8.96 0.93
C LEU A 98 -11.34 10.07 1.89
N LEU A 99 -12.62 10.10 2.26
CA LEU A 99 -13.14 11.13 3.16
C LEU A 99 -12.57 11.01 4.57
N ILE A 100 -12.52 9.79 5.12
CA ILE A 100 -12.05 9.56 6.49
C ILE A 100 -10.58 10.01 6.61
N PHE A 101 -9.68 9.51 5.76
CA PHE A 101 -8.29 9.90 5.91
C PHE A 101 -8.07 11.39 5.62
N SER A 102 -8.73 11.96 4.62
CA SER A 102 -8.59 13.38 4.31
C SER A 102 -9.08 14.28 5.46
N ILE A 103 -10.27 14.01 6.01
CA ILE A 103 -10.85 14.80 7.09
C ILE A 103 -9.95 14.75 8.34
N PHE A 104 -9.53 13.55 8.74
CA PHE A 104 -8.72 13.41 9.96
C PHE A 104 -7.27 13.89 9.77
N THR A 105 -6.70 13.81 8.57
CA THR A 105 -5.40 14.43 8.28
C THR A 105 -5.51 15.95 8.33
N VAL A 106 -6.54 16.55 7.73
CA VAL A 106 -6.79 18.00 7.82
C VAL A 106 -7.07 18.41 9.25
N ALA A 107 -7.85 17.64 10.03
CA ALA A 107 -8.10 17.91 11.43
C ALA A 107 -6.81 17.89 12.27
N GLY A 108 -5.85 17.04 11.92
CA GLY A 108 -4.53 17.00 12.55
C GLY A 108 -3.75 18.33 12.46
N ALA A 109 -3.98 19.15 11.41
CA ALA A 109 -3.38 20.48 11.30
C ALA A 109 -3.80 21.44 12.44
N PHE A 110 -4.91 21.15 13.11
CA PHE A 110 -5.48 21.94 14.20
C PHE A 110 -5.31 21.27 15.57
N ALA A 111 -4.52 20.20 15.65
CA ALA A 111 -4.27 19.51 16.91
C ALA A 111 -3.56 20.41 17.90
N PRO A 112 -4.04 20.51 19.16
CA PRO A 112 -3.42 21.36 20.17
C PRO A 112 -2.13 20.77 20.75
N ASP A 113 -1.99 19.44 20.69
CA ASP A 113 -0.86 18.71 21.24
C ASP A 113 -0.64 17.36 20.53
N ILE A 114 0.44 16.68 20.89
CA ILE A 114 0.82 15.38 20.29
C ILE A 114 -0.22 14.29 20.53
N ALA A 115 -0.95 14.30 21.66
CA ALA A 115 -1.93 13.26 21.97
C ALA A 115 -3.12 13.33 21.00
N TRP A 116 -3.70 14.52 20.83
CA TRP A 116 -4.76 14.75 19.85
C TRP A 116 -4.27 14.52 18.41
N PHE A 117 -3.05 14.94 18.12
CA PHE A 117 -2.44 14.68 16.83
C PHE A 117 -2.39 13.17 16.52
N CYS A 118 -1.91 12.37 17.46
CA CYS A 118 -1.88 10.90 17.31
C CYS A 118 -3.28 10.29 17.17
N VAL A 119 -4.29 10.81 17.87
CA VAL A 119 -5.69 10.39 17.68
C VAL A 119 -6.14 10.63 16.24
N PHE A 120 -5.89 11.83 15.70
CA PHE A 120 -6.26 12.14 14.31
C PHE A 120 -5.45 11.29 13.31
N ARG A 121 -4.16 11.06 13.55
CA ARG A 121 -3.34 10.16 12.71
C ARG A 121 -3.84 8.72 12.74
N PHE A 122 -4.27 8.22 13.90
CA PHE A 122 -4.88 6.91 14.03
C PHE A 122 -6.18 6.80 13.22
N LEU A 123 -7.07 7.77 13.35
CA LEU A 123 -8.35 7.79 12.61
C LEU A 123 -8.13 7.95 11.10
N ALA A 124 -7.18 8.79 10.68
CA ALA A 124 -6.75 8.86 9.28
C ALA A 124 -6.23 7.49 8.81
N GLY A 125 -5.40 6.83 9.63
CA GLY A 125 -4.90 5.49 9.37
C GLY A 125 -6.01 4.46 9.17
N VAL A 126 -7.09 4.51 9.94
CA VAL A 126 -8.25 3.62 9.73
C VAL A 126 -8.85 3.79 8.33
N GLY A 127 -8.93 5.03 7.82
CA GLY A 127 -9.31 5.28 6.42
C GLY A 127 -8.32 4.68 5.44
N LEU A 128 -7.03 5.00 5.58
CA LEU A 128 -5.93 4.55 4.71
C LEU A 128 -5.82 3.03 4.64
N GLY A 129 -6.07 2.31 5.74
CA GLY A 129 -6.00 0.85 5.75
C GLY A 129 -6.96 0.17 4.78
N GLY A 130 -8.06 0.86 4.43
CA GLY A 130 -9.03 0.37 3.46
C GLY A 130 -8.65 0.59 2.00
N CYS A 131 -7.76 1.52 1.73
CA CYS A 131 -7.48 1.95 0.36
C CYS A 131 -6.94 0.81 -0.49
N VAL A 132 -5.89 0.10 -0.05
CA VAL A 132 -5.34 -1.02 -0.84
C VAL A 132 -6.41 -2.06 -1.23
N PRO A 133 -7.14 -2.70 -0.30
CA PRO A 133 -8.11 -3.71 -0.68
C PRO A 133 -9.27 -3.16 -1.50
N VAL A 134 -9.70 -1.92 -1.26
CA VAL A 134 -10.84 -1.31 -1.95
C VAL A 134 -10.45 -0.82 -3.34
N ASP A 135 -9.30 -0.15 -3.48
CA ASP A 135 -8.82 0.41 -4.74
C ASP A 135 -8.48 -0.67 -5.75
N TYR A 136 -7.76 -1.71 -5.31
CA TYR A 136 -7.42 -2.84 -6.17
C TYR A 136 -8.65 -3.65 -6.57
N ALA A 137 -9.62 -3.84 -5.67
CA ALA A 137 -10.88 -4.49 -6.00
C ALA A 137 -11.67 -3.67 -7.02
N LEU A 138 -11.80 -2.35 -6.79
CA LEU A 138 -12.52 -1.45 -7.69
C LEU A 138 -11.92 -1.46 -9.09
N VAL A 139 -10.60 -1.26 -9.21
CA VAL A 139 -9.92 -1.25 -10.52
C VAL A 139 -9.96 -2.63 -11.16
N GLY A 140 -9.77 -3.69 -10.37
CA GLY A 140 -9.74 -5.08 -10.86
C GLY A 140 -11.08 -5.58 -11.42
N GLU A 141 -12.20 -5.19 -10.80
CA GLU A 141 -13.54 -5.58 -11.25
C GLU A 141 -13.89 -5.02 -12.64
N PHE A 142 -13.43 -3.81 -12.96
CA PHE A 142 -13.68 -3.18 -14.26
C PHE A 142 -12.57 -3.41 -15.30
N THR A 143 -11.47 -4.06 -14.91
CA THR A 143 -10.35 -4.31 -15.82
C THR A 143 -10.52 -5.65 -16.56
N PRO A 144 -10.41 -5.67 -17.92
CA PRO A 144 -10.48 -6.88 -18.69
C PRO A 144 -9.43 -7.92 -18.26
N ARG A 145 -9.79 -9.20 -18.26
CA ARG A 145 -8.91 -10.32 -17.83
C ARG A 145 -7.52 -10.28 -18.47
N LYS A 146 -7.46 -9.99 -19.79
CA LYS A 146 -6.20 -9.95 -20.55
C LYS A 146 -5.23 -8.86 -20.07
N GLN A 147 -5.72 -7.79 -19.46
CA GLN A 147 -4.91 -6.64 -19.04
C GLN A 147 -4.83 -6.49 -17.52
N ARG A 148 -5.61 -7.29 -16.76
CA ARG A 148 -5.73 -7.14 -15.31
C ARG A 148 -4.38 -7.17 -14.60
N GLY A 149 -3.51 -8.12 -14.91
CA GLY A 149 -2.19 -8.21 -14.32
C GLY A 149 -1.36 -6.94 -14.54
N ARG A 150 -1.30 -6.46 -15.80
CA ARG A 150 -0.55 -5.24 -16.14
C ARG A 150 -1.12 -3.99 -15.47
N VAL A 151 -2.45 -3.86 -15.42
CA VAL A 151 -3.12 -2.68 -14.83
C VAL A 151 -2.93 -2.68 -13.31
N LEU A 152 -3.11 -3.82 -12.64
CA LEU A 152 -2.92 -3.91 -11.19
C LEU A 152 -1.44 -3.73 -10.80
N THR A 153 -0.49 -4.26 -11.57
CA THR A 153 0.94 -3.95 -11.34
C THR A 153 1.24 -2.47 -11.56
N ALA A 154 0.61 -1.83 -12.56
CA ALA A 154 0.78 -0.39 -12.77
C ALA A 154 0.19 0.46 -11.62
N MET A 155 -0.75 -0.09 -10.84
CA MET A 155 -1.24 0.57 -9.61
C MET A 155 -0.10 0.78 -8.59
N ASP A 156 0.83 -0.18 -8.46
CA ASP A 156 1.97 -0.05 -7.54
C ASP A 156 2.87 1.15 -7.87
N GLY A 157 2.90 1.57 -9.13
CA GLY A 157 3.65 2.75 -9.55
C GLY A 157 3.13 4.09 -8.98
N TRP A 158 1.87 4.16 -8.56
CA TRP A 158 1.32 5.37 -7.95
C TRP A 158 1.87 5.65 -6.55
N TRP A 159 2.31 4.61 -5.83
CA TRP A 159 2.88 4.74 -4.49
C TRP A 159 4.16 5.59 -4.47
N PRO A 160 5.23 5.27 -5.24
CA PRO A 160 6.42 6.11 -5.30
C PRO A 160 6.13 7.53 -5.78
N VAL A 161 5.16 7.70 -6.70
CA VAL A 161 4.75 9.03 -7.18
C VAL A 161 4.15 9.85 -6.02
N GLY A 162 3.24 9.27 -5.25
CA GLY A 162 2.63 9.94 -4.09
C GLY A 162 3.66 10.32 -3.03
N ALA A 163 4.55 9.38 -2.69
CA ALA A 163 5.62 9.62 -1.73
C ALA A 163 6.60 10.73 -2.19
N ALA A 164 6.98 10.72 -3.47
CA ALA A 164 7.85 11.76 -4.03
C ALA A 164 7.17 13.14 -4.04
N LEU A 165 5.93 13.20 -4.48
CA LEU A 165 5.16 14.46 -4.52
C LEU A 165 4.93 15.03 -3.12
N CYS A 166 4.66 14.20 -2.10
CA CYS A 166 4.54 14.63 -0.72
C CYS A 166 5.79 15.39 -0.27
N GLY A 167 6.96 14.81 -0.43
CA GLY A 167 8.18 15.44 0.04
C GLY A 167 8.57 16.68 -0.78
N VAL A 168 8.40 16.69 -2.12
CA VAL A 168 8.62 17.89 -2.95
C VAL A 168 7.70 19.02 -2.52
N THR A 169 6.39 18.75 -2.38
CA THR A 169 5.42 19.76 -1.99
C THR A 169 5.69 20.28 -0.57
N SER A 170 6.03 19.39 0.36
CA SER A 170 6.40 19.78 1.72
C SER A 170 7.67 20.62 1.74
N ALA A 171 8.68 20.29 0.93
CA ALA A 171 9.89 21.10 0.79
C ALA A 171 9.58 22.52 0.28
N VAL A 172 8.70 22.64 -0.72
CA VAL A 172 8.26 23.94 -1.26
C VAL A 172 7.48 24.73 -0.19
N ILE A 173 6.55 24.10 0.52
CA ILE A 173 5.76 24.75 1.57
C ILE A 173 6.67 25.26 2.67
N MET A 174 7.61 24.44 3.16
CA MET A 174 8.53 24.86 4.21
C MET A 174 9.49 25.95 3.76
N ALA A 175 9.90 25.97 2.48
CA ALA A 175 10.75 27.02 1.94
C ALA A 175 10.01 28.35 1.72
N THR A 176 8.69 28.34 1.52
CA THR A 176 7.90 29.53 1.14
C THR A 176 7.01 30.05 2.28
N VAL A 177 6.31 29.17 2.98
CA VAL A 177 5.32 29.49 4.01
C VAL A 177 5.88 29.25 5.41
N ALA A 178 6.80 28.30 5.55
CA ALA A 178 7.44 27.89 6.81
C ALA A 178 6.44 27.47 7.93
N ASP A 179 5.30 26.90 7.55
CA ASP A 179 4.30 26.36 8.48
C ASP A 179 3.88 24.95 8.02
N TRP A 180 4.15 23.95 8.85
CA TRP A 180 3.87 22.54 8.60
C TRP A 180 2.37 22.25 8.42
N ARG A 181 1.50 23.07 8.98
CA ARG A 181 0.03 22.89 8.87
C ARG A 181 -0.43 22.85 7.41
N TRP A 182 0.19 23.66 6.55
CA TRP A 182 -0.12 23.67 5.12
C TRP A 182 0.20 22.33 4.43
N THR A 183 1.20 21.60 4.92
CA THR A 183 1.50 20.25 4.38
C THR A 183 0.36 19.26 4.63
N MET A 184 -0.41 19.45 5.70
CA MET A 184 -1.60 18.65 6.02
C MET A 184 -2.86 19.18 5.33
N LEU A 185 -3.04 20.50 5.25
CA LEU A 185 -4.22 21.11 4.65
C LEU A 185 -4.38 20.77 3.17
N ILE A 186 -3.30 20.49 2.45
CA ILE A 186 -3.34 20.04 1.06
C ILE A 186 -4.12 18.73 0.89
N MET A 187 -4.28 17.95 1.96
CA MET A 187 -5.07 16.72 1.96
C MET A 187 -6.60 16.94 1.87
N VAL A 188 -7.03 18.18 1.74
CA VAL A 188 -8.36 18.52 1.23
C VAL A 188 -8.57 18.06 -0.23
N ILE A 189 -7.48 18.00 -1.03
CA ILE A 189 -7.56 17.63 -2.46
C ILE A 189 -8.13 16.23 -2.67
N PRO A 190 -7.67 15.15 -1.98
CA PRO A 190 -8.30 13.83 -2.11
C PRO A 190 -9.77 13.81 -1.68
N ALA A 191 -10.18 14.64 -0.70
CA ALA A 191 -11.59 14.77 -0.38
C ALA A 191 -12.41 15.31 -1.57
N LEU A 192 -11.85 16.23 -2.34
CA LEU A 192 -12.50 16.75 -3.57
C LEU A 192 -12.54 15.70 -4.70
N LEU A 193 -11.63 14.72 -4.70
CA LEU A 193 -11.64 13.61 -5.66
C LEU A 193 -12.95 12.80 -5.58
N VAL A 194 -13.61 12.80 -4.44
CA VAL A 194 -14.92 12.15 -4.23
C VAL A 194 -15.99 12.62 -5.25
N PHE A 195 -15.98 13.88 -5.64
CA PHE A 195 -16.91 14.39 -6.67
C PHE A 195 -16.64 13.73 -8.03
N TRP A 196 -15.39 13.51 -8.37
CA TRP A 196 -15.02 12.82 -9.62
C TRP A 196 -15.36 11.33 -9.57
N VAL A 197 -15.12 10.69 -8.43
CA VAL A 197 -15.51 9.28 -8.18
C VAL A 197 -17.00 9.10 -8.38
N ARG A 198 -17.83 9.92 -7.70
CA ARG A 198 -19.28 9.84 -7.78
C ARG A 198 -19.82 9.95 -9.20
N ARG A 199 -19.23 10.81 -10.02
CA ARG A 199 -19.66 11.07 -11.40
C ARG A 199 -19.14 10.02 -12.39
N SER A 200 -17.99 9.42 -12.15
CA SER A 200 -17.23 8.70 -13.17
C SER A 200 -17.15 7.20 -12.97
N VAL A 201 -17.24 6.74 -11.73
CA VAL A 201 -17.13 5.32 -11.39
C VAL A 201 -18.51 4.76 -11.14
N PRO A 202 -18.94 3.74 -11.92
CA PRO A 202 -20.17 3.02 -11.62
C PRO A 202 -19.99 2.13 -10.38
N GLU A 203 -21.09 1.69 -9.77
CA GLU A 203 -21.02 0.67 -8.73
C GLU A 203 -20.80 -0.71 -9.38
N SER A 204 -20.24 -1.64 -8.63
CA SER A 204 -19.99 -3.01 -9.09
C SER A 204 -21.28 -3.72 -9.49
N PRO A 205 -21.37 -4.28 -10.71
CA PRO A 205 -22.54 -5.07 -11.13
C PRO A 205 -22.82 -6.26 -10.21
N LEU A 206 -21.77 -6.96 -9.75
CA LEU A 206 -21.90 -8.07 -8.80
C LEU A 206 -22.51 -7.61 -7.47
N PHE A 207 -22.08 -6.46 -6.96
CA PHE A 207 -22.64 -5.88 -5.74
C PHE A 207 -24.12 -5.51 -5.93
N LEU A 208 -24.48 -4.89 -7.06
CA LEU A 208 -25.86 -4.48 -7.36
C LEU A 208 -26.80 -5.69 -7.44
N VAL A 209 -26.38 -6.78 -8.12
CA VAL A 209 -27.15 -8.04 -8.18
C VAL A 209 -27.33 -8.63 -6.78
N ARG A 210 -26.27 -8.66 -5.98
CA ARG A 210 -26.30 -9.16 -4.60
C ARG A 210 -27.28 -8.39 -3.71
N LYS A 211 -27.48 -7.10 -3.99
CA LYS A 211 -28.47 -6.23 -3.29
C LYS A 211 -29.86 -6.27 -3.89
N GLY A 212 -30.12 -7.12 -4.90
CA GLY A 212 -31.40 -7.20 -5.59
C GLY A 212 -31.68 -6.03 -6.56
N ARG A 213 -30.68 -5.16 -6.82
CA ARG A 213 -30.77 -4.00 -7.73
C ARG A 213 -30.43 -4.42 -9.16
N THR A 214 -31.18 -5.40 -9.68
CA THR A 214 -30.88 -6.09 -10.96
C THR A 214 -30.99 -5.17 -12.17
N GLU A 215 -31.96 -4.22 -12.15
CA GLU A 215 -32.12 -3.25 -13.23
C GLU A 215 -30.91 -2.31 -13.34
N GLU A 216 -30.39 -1.84 -12.20
CA GLU A 216 -29.21 -0.99 -12.17
C GLU A 216 -27.96 -1.76 -12.60
N ALA A 217 -27.82 -3.03 -12.17
CA ALA A 217 -26.73 -3.89 -12.63
C ALA A 217 -26.75 -4.03 -14.15
N SER A 218 -27.93 -4.29 -14.72
CA SER A 218 -28.15 -4.39 -16.17
C SER A 218 -27.82 -3.07 -16.87
N ALA A 219 -28.24 -1.95 -16.33
CA ALA A 219 -27.94 -0.62 -16.89
C ALA A 219 -26.42 -0.36 -16.92
N VAL A 220 -25.69 -0.70 -15.84
CA VAL A 220 -24.23 -0.53 -15.77
C VAL A 220 -23.53 -1.42 -16.80
N ILE A 221 -23.91 -2.70 -16.91
CA ILE A 221 -23.29 -3.63 -17.88
C ILE A 221 -23.54 -3.14 -19.30
N ASN A 222 -24.77 -2.78 -19.65
CA ASN A 222 -25.13 -2.29 -20.99
C ASN A 222 -24.44 -0.96 -21.32
N ASP A 223 -24.29 -0.05 -20.35
CA ASP A 223 -23.53 1.20 -20.55
C ASP A 223 -22.04 0.92 -20.82
N LEU A 224 -21.45 -0.03 -20.08
CA LEU A 224 -20.06 -0.45 -20.30
C LEU A 224 -19.87 -1.07 -21.70
N ILE A 225 -20.75 -1.97 -22.12
CA ILE A 225 -20.72 -2.58 -23.46
C ILE A 225 -20.79 -1.49 -24.54
N ARG A 226 -21.78 -0.60 -24.43
CA ARG A 226 -21.96 0.51 -25.38
C ARG A 226 -20.73 1.41 -25.46
N ARG A 227 -20.18 1.84 -24.30
CA ARG A 227 -19.07 2.80 -24.25
C ARG A 227 -17.72 2.19 -24.64
N THR A 228 -17.57 0.90 -24.49
CA THR A 228 -16.34 0.18 -24.89
C THR A 228 -16.39 -0.34 -26.32
N GLY A 229 -17.58 -0.38 -26.93
CA GLY A 229 -17.78 -1.00 -28.25
C GLY A 229 -17.71 -2.53 -28.20
N GLY A 230 -18.17 -3.12 -27.10
CA GLY A 230 -18.29 -4.57 -26.96
C GLY A 230 -19.31 -5.14 -27.93
N THR A 231 -19.04 -6.30 -28.50
CA THR A 231 -19.91 -6.99 -29.49
C THR A 231 -20.94 -7.90 -28.83
N GLN A 232 -20.73 -8.27 -27.57
CA GLN A 232 -21.63 -9.16 -26.83
C GLN A 232 -22.83 -8.35 -26.30
N THR A 233 -24.00 -8.52 -26.91
CA THR A 233 -25.23 -7.81 -26.55
C THR A 233 -26.20 -8.66 -25.73
N GLU A 234 -26.09 -9.98 -25.80
CA GLU A 234 -26.91 -10.93 -25.07
C GLU A 234 -26.10 -11.55 -23.92
N TRP A 235 -26.62 -11.44 -22.70
CA TRP A 235 -25.98 -11.96 -21.49
C TRP A 235 -27.04 -12.23 -20.42
N ARG A 236 -26.71 -13.07 -19.42
CA ARG A 236 -27.55 -13.34 -18.25
C ARG A 236 -27.05 -12.54 -17.04
N LEU A 237 -27.91 -12.24 -16.09
CA LEU A 237 -27.50 -11.65 -14.84
C LEU A 237 -26.46 -12.55 -14.12
N PRO A 238 -25.41 -11.96 -13.53
CA PRO A 238 -24.49 -12.72 -12.69
C PRO A 238 -25.24 -13.42 -11.55
N GLU A 239 -24.80 -14.61 -11.20
CA GLU A 239 -25.33 -15.27 -10.00
C GLU A 239 -24.78 -14.60 -8.76
N PRO A 240 -25.63 -14.29 -7.74
CA PRO A 240 -25.15 -13.70 -6.52
C PRO A 240 -24.26 -14.69 -5.77
N GLU A 241 -22.97 -14.38 -5.65
CA GLU A 241 -22.08 -15.15 -4.79
C GLU A 241 -22.50 -15.02 -3.32
N PRO A 242 -22.45 -16.10 -2.53
CA PRO A 242 -22.81 -16.06 -1.13
C PRO A 242 -21.90 -15.08 -0.38
N VAL A 243 -22.51 -14.10 0.31
CA VAL A 243 -21.75 -13.16 1.15
C VAL A 243 -21.18 -13.93 2.34
N GLN A 244 -19.89 -14.04 2.43
CA GLN A 244 -19.27 -14.41 3.69
C GLN A 244 -19.51 -13.26 4.70
N LYS A 245 -20.46 -13.46 5.59
CA LYS A 245 -20.69 -12.50 6.68
C LYS A 245 -19.41 -12.42 7.51
N PHE A 246 -18.95 -11.18 7.73
CA PHE A 246 -17.86 -10.94 8.65
C PHE A 246 -18.20 -11.54 10.02
N SER A 247 -17.34 -12.41 10.49
CA SER A 247 -17.43 -13.00 11.82
C SER A 247 -16.03 -13.17 12.38
N LEU A 248 -15.78 -12.64 13.55
CA LEU A 248 -14.50 -12.84 14.24
C LEU A 248 -14.17 -14.35 14.40
N LYS A 249 -15.19 -15.19 14.56
CA LYS A 249 -15.03 -16.65 14.62
C LYS A 249 -14.54 -17.22 13.29
N THR A 250 -15.12 -16.79 12.18
CA THR A 250 -14.69 -17.21 10.82
C THR A 250 -13.28 -16.73 10.53
N THR A 251 -12.98 -15.49 10.85
CA THR A 251 -11.66 -14.90 10.66
C THR A 251 -10.60 -15.59 11.51
N GLY A 252 -10.91 -15.89 12.77
CA GLY A 252 -10.04 -16.66 13.65
C GLY A 252 -9.83 -18.10 13.16
N SER A 253 -10.86 -18.76 12.62
CA SER A 253 -10.74 -20.09 12.05
C SER A 253 -9.87 -20.11 10.78
N GLN A 254 -9.97 -19.09 9.92
CA GLN A 254 -9.09 -18.93 8.75
C GLN A 254 -7.63 -18.74 9.16
N LEU A 255 -7.37 -17.91 10.16
CA LEU A 255 -6.01 -17.77 10.71
C LEU A 255 -5.48 -19.09 11.27
N ALA A 256 -6.28 -19.81 12.04
CA ALA A 256 -5.88 -21.12 12.55
C ALA A 256 -5.63 -22.13 11.42
N GLU A 257 -6.41 -22.08 10.36
CA GLU A 257 -6.23 -22.91 9.17
C GLU A 257 -4.91 -22.61 8.44
N LEU A 258 -4.54 -21.34 8.27
CA LEU A 258 -3.26 -20.94 7.69
C LEU A 258 -2.07 -21.56 8.43
N TRP A 259 -2.11 -21.51 9.78
CA TRP A 259 -1.05 -22.08 10.61
C TRP A 259 -1.06 -23.62 10.67
N ARG A 260 -2.21 -24.26 10.52
CA ARG A 260 -2.32 -25.73 10.52
C ARG A 260 -1.97 -26.35 9.17
N SER A 261 -2.46 -25.76 8.08
CA SER A 261 -2.31 -26.34 6.75
C SER A 261 -0.99 -25.95 6.04
N ASN A 262 -0.51 -24.71 6.26
CA ASN A 262 0.66 -24.16 5.58
C ASN A 262 1.61 -23.40 6.51
N PRO A 263 2.14 -24.01 7.58
CA PRO A 263 2.93 -23.30 8.59
C PRO A 263 4.22 -22.68 8.00
N LYS A 264 4.91 -23.40 7.12
CA LYS A 264 6.16 -22.90 6.48
C LYS A 264 5.89 -21.69 5.60
N SER A 265 4.87 -21.74 4.75
CA SER A 265 4.46 -20.61 3.91
C SER A 265 3.99 -19.42 4.76
N THR A 266 3.29 -19.69 5.87
CA THR A 266 2.82 -18.65 6.77
C THR A 266 3.98 -17.95 7.49
N VAL A 267 4.96 -18.70 8.02
CA VAL A 267 6.18 -18.10 8.60
C VAL A 267 6.94 -17.28 7.55
N THR A 268 7.10 -17.81 6.35
CA THR A 268 7.78 -17.09 5.26
C THR A 268 7.06 -15.80 4.90
N ALA A 269 5.75 -15.86 4.68
CA ALA A 269 4.96 -14.69 4.33
C ALA A 269 5.02 -13.61 5.43
N TRP A 270 4.81 -13.99 6.68
CA TRP A 270 4.81 -13.04 7.79
C TRP A 270 6.20 -12.46 8.06
N SER A 271 7.24 -13.30 8.09
CA SER A 271 8.61 -12.83 8.34
C SER A 271 9.08 -11.85 7.25
N LEU A 272 8.85 -12.18 5.98
CA LEU A 272 9.22 -11.29 4.87
C LEU A 272 8.40 -9.99 4.88
N PHE A 273 7.08 -10.07 5.06
CA PHE A 273 6.23 -8.88 5.11
C PHE A 273 6.62 -7.97 6.27
N VAL A 274 6.79 -8.52 7.48
CA VAL A 274 7.15 -7.74 8.66
C VAL A 274 8.52 -7.10 8.47
N THR A 275 9.54 -7.84 8.07
CA THR A 275 10.93 -7.34 8.05
C THR A 275 11.20 -6.40 6.89
N VAL A 276 10.77 -6.72 5.67
CA VAL A 276 10.99 -5.86 4.49
C VAL A 276 10.20 -4.56 4.62
N LEU A 277 8.92 -4.63 5.03
CA LEU A 277 8.11 -3.43 5.20
C LEU A 277 8.51 -2.62 6.46
N LEU A 278 9.02 -3.26 7.52
CA LEU A 278 9.62 -2.54 8.64
C LEU A 278 10.76 -1.65 8.16
N VAL A 279 11.72 -2.21 7.41
CA VAL A 279 12.87 -1.46 6.88
C VAL A 279 12.40 -0.34 5.95
N TYR A 280 11.39 -0.60 5.12
CA TYR A 280 10.81 0.40 4.23
C TYR A 280 10.14 1.56 4.98
N TYR A 281 9.22 1.27 5.89
CA TYR A 281 8.52 2.32 6.65
C TYR A 281 9.45 3.05 7.63
N LEU A 282 10.45 2.35 8.18
CA LEU A 282 11.48 2.99 9.01
C LEU A 282 12.23 4.06 8.21
N ALA A 283 12.70 3.72 7.00
CA ALA A 283 13.37 4.68 6.14
C ALA A 283 12.41 5.81 5.71
N LEU A 284 11.19 5.48 5.25
CA LEU A 284 10.24 6.46 4.75
C LEU A 284 9.86 7.51 5.83
N GLN A 285 9.70 7.08 7.08
CA GLN A 285 9.22 7.94 8.17
C GLN A 285 10.35 8.61 8.95
N TRP A 286 11.51 7.97 9.08
CA TRP A 286 12.58 8.47 9.96
C TRP A 286 13.76 9.10 9.22
N MET A 287 13.94 8.79 7.93
CA MET A 287 15.06 9.37 7.18
C MET A 287 15.04 10.90 7.13
N PRO A 288 13.87 11.59 6.95
CA PRO A 288 13.85 13.05 7.04
C PRO A 288 14.39 13.57 8.37
N LYS A 289 13.97 12.98 9.50
CA LYS A 289 14.45 13.36 10.85
C LYS A 289 15.94 13.08 11.02
N ILE A 290 16.41 11.90 10.59
CA ILE A 290 17.82 11.51 10.65
C ILE A 290 18.70 12.50 9.87
N LEU A 291 18.27 12.92 8.70
CA LEU A 291 19.01 13.90 7.90
C LEU A 291 19.00 15.29 8.54
N VAL A 292 17.87 15.73 9.11
CA VAL A 292 17.80 17.01 9.85
C VAL A 292 18.70 16.97 11.07
N ASP A 293 18.70 15.89 11.85
CA ASP A 293 19.59 15.74 13.03
C ASP A 293 21.07 15.67 12.64
N ALA A 294 21.39 15.21 11.42
CA ALA A 294 22.74 15.27 10.84
C ALA A 294 23.11 16.64 10.25
N GLY A 295 22.26 17.67 10.46
CA GLY A 295 22.56 19.05 10.05
C GLY A 295 22.09 19.44 8.64
N TYR A 296 21.27 18.63 7.99
CA TYR A 296 20.65 19.04 6.71
C TYR A 296 19.53 20.06 6.97
N ALA A 297 19.44 21.06 6.10
CA ALA A 297 18.26 21.93 6.10
C ALA A 297 17.01 21.09 5.77
N GLU A 298 15.87 21.38 6.43
CA GLU A 298 14.63 20.62 6.33
C GLU A 298 14.20 20.37 4.88
N TYR A 299 14.19 21.42 4.05
CA TYR A 299 13.81 21.29 2.64
C TYR A 299 14.72 20.35 1.85
N LYS A 300 16.04 20.32 2.19
CA LYS A 300 16.99 19.38 1.56
C LYS A 300 16.74 17.95 2.00
N ALA A 301 16.46 17.73 3.28
CA ALA A 301 16.10 16.40 3.80
C ALA A 301 14.84 15.88 3.11
N PHE A 302 13.80 16.70 2.93
CA PHE A 302 12.57 16.34 2.24
C PHE A 302 12.79 16.07 0.75
N LEU A 303 13.59 16.88 0.07
CA LEU A 303 13.94 16.65 -1.35
C LEU A 303 14.77 15.36 -1.53
N THR A 304 15.70 15.09 -0.63
CA THR A 304 16.52 13.87 -0.69
C THR A 304 15.66 12.61 -0.52
N THR A 305 14.74 12.62 0.45
CA THR A 305 13.80 11.50 0.64
C THR A 305 12.75 11.40 -0.46
N SER A 306 12.36 12.54 -1.07
CA SER A 306 11.54 12.54 -2.28
C SER A 306 12.26 11.91 -3.46
N GLY A 307 13.56 12.21 -3.62
CA GLY A 307 14.41 11.59 -4.64
C GLY A 307 14.50 10.07 -4.46
N MET A 308 14.65 9.61 -3.22
CA MET A 308 14.59 8.18 -2.87
C MET A 308 13.28 7.54 -3.38
N ALA A 309 12.15 8.16 -3.10
CA ALA A 309 10.84 7.67 -3.54
C ALA A 309 10.69 7.73 -5.07
N ALA A 310 11.12 8.83 -5.71
CA ALA A 310 11.02 9.01 -7.16
C ALA A 310 11.83 7.95 -7.93
N VAL A 311 13.07 7.68 -7.51
CA VAL A 311 13.91 6.62 -8.11
C VAL A 311 13.28 5.24 -7.86
N GLY A 312 12.51 5.08 -6.79
CA GLY A 312 11.73 3.88 -6.51
C GLY A 312 10.76 3.51 -7.65
N LEU A 313 10.23 4.49 -8.41
CA LEU A 313 9.40 4.19 -9.59
C LEU A 313 10.16 3.36 -10.63
N LEU A 314 11.45 3.64 -10.83
CA LEU A 314 12.32 2.83 -11.69
C LEU A 314 12.51 1.41 -11.12
N GLY A 315 12.53 1.28 -9.79
CA GLY A 315 12.55 -0.01 -9.10
C GLY A 315 11.30 -0.85 -9.37
N VAL A 316 10.11 -0.25 -9.33
CA VAL A 316 8.84 -0.92 -9.68
C VAL A 316 8.88 -1.41 -11.14
N VAL A 317 9.34 -0.58 -12.06
CA VAL A 317 9.49 -0.97 -13.48
C VAL A 317 10.49 -2.13 -13.62
N ALA A 318 11.63 -2.06 -12.94
CA ALA A 318 12.63 -3.13 -12.95
C ALA A 318 12.06 -4.44 -12.37
N ALA A 319 11.28 -4.37 -11.28
CA ALA A 319 10.60 -5.53 -10.72
C ALA A 319 9.69 -6.20 -11.76
N ALA A 320 8.85 -5.42 -12.45
CA ALA A 320 7.95 -5.93 -13.48
C ALA A 320 8.68 -6.63 -14.65
N LEU A 321 9.87 -6.14 -15.03
CA LEU A 321 10.68 -6.71 -16.10
C LEU A 321 11.49 -7.94 -15.67
N LEU A 322 11.91 -7.99 -14.40
CA LEU A 322 12.83 -9.00 -13.90
C LEU A 322 12.14 -10.19 -13.22
N VAL A 323 10.94 -9.99 -12.65
CA VAL A 323 10.24 -11.00 -11.84
C VAL A 323 10.02 -12.31 -12.59
N GLU A 324 9.68 -12.25 -13.89
CA GLU A 324 9.48 -13.43 -14.72
C GLU A 324 10.80 -14.01 -15.28
N ARG A 325 11.87 -13.24 -15.31
CA ARG A 325 13.17 -13.67 -15.84
C ARG A 325 14.04 -14.29 -14.76
N VAL A 326 14.13 -13.66 -13.62
CA VAL A 326 15.00 -14.05 -12.49
C VAL A 326 14.31 -15.03 -11.55
N GLY A 327 13.00 -14.83 -11.32
CA GLY A 327 12.22 -15.56 -10.32
C GLY A 327 12.03 -14.75 -9.03
N ARG A 328 10.95 -15.08 -8.30
CA ARG A 328 10.52 -14.29 -7.13
C ARG A 328 11.50 -14.47 -5.96
N LYS A 329 11.85 -15.70 -5.69
CA LYS A 329 12.71 -16.08 -4.56
C LYS A 329 14.12 -15.50 -4.69
N TRP A 330 14.73 -15.58 -5.89
CA TRP A 330 16.07 -15.05 -6.13
C TRP A 330 16.08 -13.52 -6.10
N LEU A 331 15.08 -12.88 -6.70
CA LEU A 331 15.01 -11.42 -6.75
C LEU A 331 14.83 -10.84 -5.34
N LEU A 332 13.94 -11.43 -4.52
CA LEU A 332 13.78 -11.06 -3.11
C LEU A 332 15.03 -11.37 -2.27
N GLY A 333 15.65 -12.52 -2.53
CA GLY A 333 16.86 -12.95 -1.83
C GLY A 333 18.05 -12.02 -2.00
N ILE A 334 18.11 -11.31 -3.11
CA ILE A 334 19.15 -10.30 -3.40
C ILE A 334 18.71 -8.92 -2.94
N THR A 335 17.53 -8.48 -3.34
CA THR A 335 17.10 -7.07 -3.14
C THR A 335 16.72 -6.76 -1.70
N GLY A 336 16.17 -7.69 -0.95
CA GLY A 336 15.84 -7.49 0.47
C GLY A 336 17.09 -7.15 1.31
N PRO A 337 18.09 -8.04 1.38
CA PRO A 337 19.34 -7.77 2.09
C PRO A 337 20.13 -6.58 1.53
N ALA A 338 20.15 -6.38 0.20
CA ALA A 338 20.82 -5.24 -0.42
C ALA A 338 20.19 -3.90 -0.02
N ALA A 339 18.86 -3.82 0.07
CA ALA A 339 18.17 -2.64 0.57
C ALA A 339 18.55 -2.34 2.03
N ALA A 340 18.54 -3.35 2.89
CA ALA A 340 18.92 -3.19 4.29
C ALA A 340 20.39 -2.77 4.44
N ALA A 341 21.30 -3.38 3.67
CA ALA A 341 22.71 -3.00 3.66
C ALA A 341 22.92 -1.55 3.19
N SER A 342 22.15 -1.10 2.19
CA SER A 342 22.21 0.30 1.72
C SER A 342 21.86 1.29 2.83
N LEU A 343 20.90 0.99 3.71
CA LEU A 343 20.58 1.84 4.87
C LEU A 343 21.70 1.86 5.92
N VAL A 344 22.38 0.74 6.13
CA VAL A 344 23.56 0.73 7.01
C VAL A 344 24.63 1.66 6.45
N VAL A 345 24.88 1.61 5.14
CA VAL A 345 25.84 2.52 4.50
C VAL A 345 25.38 3.97 4.61
N VAL A 346 24.08 4.28 4.38
CA VAL A 346 23.54 5.64 4.60
C VAL A 346 23.87 6.12 6.01
N ALA A 347 23.65 5.28 7.03
CA ALA A 347 23.93 5.63 8.42
C ALA A 347 25.42 5.86 8.72
N LEU A 348 26.32 5.19 7.99
CA LEU A 348 27.78 5.37 8.12
C LEU A 348 28.29 6.65 7.44
N VAL A 349 27.59 7.13 6.42
CA VAL A 349 27.99 8.28 5.61
C VAL A 349 27.04 9.45 5.71
N VAL A 350 26.16 9.47 6.73
CA VAL A 350 25.11 10.48 6.87
C VAL A 350 25.66 11.91 6.95
N ASP A 351 26.87 12.07 7.50
CA ASP A 351 27.56 13.38 7.61
C ASP A 351 28.17 13.86 6.27
N VAL A 352 28.15 13.02 5.22
CA VAL A 352 28.66 13.35 3.88
C VAL A 352 27.49 13.43 2.90
N PRO A 353 26.94 14.63 2.65
CA PRO A 353 25.68 14.80 1.93
C PRO A 353 25.58 14.11 0.57
N ALA A 354 26.64 14.20 -0.23
CA ALA A 354 26.66 13.57 -1.56
C ALA A 354 26.59 12.05 -1.49
N SER A 355 27.35 11.44 -0.57
CA SER A 355 27.39 10.00 -0.37
C SER A 355 26.07 9.50 0.22
N ALA A 356 25.56 10.16 1.25
CA ALA A 356 24.28 9.80 1.87
C ALA A 356 23.12 9.87 0.86
N THR A 357 23.05 10.93 0.06
CA THR A 357 22.05 11.06 -1.01
C THR A 357 22.18 9.91 -2.02
N THR A 358 23.38 9.61 -2.50
CA THR A 358 23.61 8.55 -3.48
C THR A 358 23.14 7.19 -2.95
N TRP A 359 23.53 6.83 -1.74
CA TRP A 359 23.13 5.55 -1.14
C TRP A 359 21.65 5.49 -0.82
N LEU A 360 21.02 6.62 -0.48
CA LEU A 360 19.60 6.69 -0.26
C LEU A 360 18.81 6.51 -1.57
N LEU A 361 19.29 7.04 -2.70
CA LEU A 361 18.71 6.78 -4.02
C LEU A 361 18.88 5.30 -4.43
N ILE A 362 20.03 4.69 -4.17
CA ILE A 362 20.26 3.24 -4.38
C ILE A 362 19.28 2.44 -3.53
N TYR A 363 19.14 2.77 -2.26
CA TYR A 363 18.15 2.15 -1.39
C TYR A 363 16.73 2.25 -1.96
N GLY A 364 16.31 3.44 -2.36
CA GLY A 364 14.98 3.68 -2.94
C GLY A 364 14.70 2.81 -4.17
N PHE A 365 15.68 2.66 -5.06
CA PHE A 365 15.58 1.76 -6.20
C PHE A 365 15.44 0.31 -5.76
N VAL A 366 16.36 -0.17 -4.93
CA VAL A 366 16.44 -1.59 -4.56
C VAL A 366 15.25 -2.05 -3.75
N VAL A 367 14.80 -1.25 -2.78
CA VAL A 367 13.64 -1.61 -1.94
C VAL A 367 12.34 -1.64 -2.75
N GLN A 368 12.21 -0.76 -3.75
CA GLN A 368 11.06 -0.74 -4.63
C GLN A 368 11.12 -1.81 -5.74
N VAL A 369 12.23 -2.51 -5.92
CA VAL A 369 12.25 -3.80 -6.60
C VAL A 369 11.71 -4.90 -5.68
N ALA A 370 12.11 -4.90 -4.41
CA ALA A 370 11.74 -5.95 -3.45
C ALA A 370 10.24 -5.98 -3.14
N ILE A 371 9.58 -4.83 -2.97
CA ILE A 371 8.18 -4.75 -2.48
C ILE A 371 7.17 -5.38 -3.45
N PRO A 372 7.09 -5.03 -4.76
CA PRO A 372 6.17 -5.68 -5.68
C PRO A 372 6.43 -7.18 -5.82
N VAL A 373 7.70 -7.58 -5.80
CA VAL A 373 8.08 -9.00 -5.84
C VAL A 373 7.63 -9.73 -4.58
N LEU A 374 7.73 -9.11 -3.40
CA LEU A 374 7.23 -9.63 -2.14
C LEU A 374 5.70 -9.87 -2.21
N TYR A 375 4.95 -8.92 -2.72
CA TYR A 375 3.49 -9.03 -2.84
C TYR A 375 3.09 -10.17 -3.78
N THR A 376 3.76 -10.26 -4.94
CA THR A 376 3.56 -11.36 -5.89
C THR A 376 3.91 -12.71 -5.26
N TYR A 377 5.11 -12.83 -4.68
CA TYR A 377 5.59 -14.07 -4.10
C TYR A 377 4.68 -14.60 -2.99
N VAL A 378 4.30 -13.73 -2.05
CA VAL A 378 3.44 -14.14 -0.93
C VAL A 378 2.04 -14.52 -1.40
N SER A 379 1.49 -13.85 -2.42
CA SER A 379 0.21 -14.25 -3.00
C SER A 379 0.26 -15.63 -3.67
N GLU A 380 1.40 -16.02 -4.23
CA GLU A 380 1.63 -17.31 -4.88
C GLU A 380 1.97 -18.45 -3.91
N LEU A 381 2.37 -18.15 -2.65
CA LEU A 381 2.70 -19.18 -1.65
C LEU A 381 1.49 -19.93 -1.11
N TYR A 382 0.30 -19.40 -1.29
CA TYR A 382 -0.93 -20.00 -0.77
C TYR A 382 -1.81 -20.56 -1.89
N PRO A 383 -2.46 -21.72 -1.66
CA PRO A 383 -3.48 -22.20 -2.58
C PRO A 383 -4.60 -21.17 -2.74
N THR A 384 -5.30 -21.22 -3.88
CA THR A 384 -6.31 -20.23 -4.27
C THR A 384 -7.34 -19.94 -3.16
N ARG A 385 -7.76 -20.98 -2.44
CA ARG A 385 -8.72 -20.86 -1.32
C ARG A 385 -8.23 -20.00 -0.14
N LEU A 386 -6.93 -20.03 0.17
CA LEU A 386 -6.33 -19.35 1.33
C LEU A 386 -5.54 -18.09 0.93
N ARG A 387 -5.40 -17.81 -0.36
CA ARG A 387 -4.55 -16.73 -0.91
C ARG A 387 -4.90 -15.36 -0.34
N ALA A 388 -6.18 -14.99 -0.41
CA ALA A 388 -6.64 -13.69 0.08
C ALA A 388 -6.45 -13.55 1.60
N SER A 389 -6.79 -14.60 2.37
CA SER A 389 -6.60 -14.62 3.82
C SER A 389 -5.12 -14.60 4.21
N GLY A 390 -4.27 -15.40 3.54
CA GLY A 390 -2.83 -15.46 3.80
C GLY A 390 -2.13 -14.13 3.54
N PHE A 391 -2.42 -13.50 2.41
CA PHE A 391 -1.91 -12.18 2.07
C PHE A 391 -2.43 -11.10 3.04
N GLY A 392 -3.72 -11.10 3.33
CA GLY A 392 -4.35 -10.11 4.23
C GLY A 392 -3.77 -10.16 5.64
N TRP A 393 -3.60 -11.35 6.21
CA TRP A 393 -3.00 -11.51 7.54
C TRP A 393 -1.51 -11.15 7.57
N ALA A 394 -0.72 -11.51 6.55
CA ALA A 394 0.67 -11.09 6.43
C ALA A 394 0.79 -9.56 6.32
N SER A 395 -0.08 -8.94 5.54
CA SER A 395 -0.17 -7.47 5.39
C SER A 395 -0.55 -6.78 6.70
N THR A 396 -1.49 -7.34 7.49
CA THR A 396 -1.86 -6.81 8.81
C THR A 396 -0.70 -6.94 9.79
N ALA A 397 -0.04 -8.11 9.84
CA ALA A 397 1.12 -8.33 10.70
C ALA A 397 2.26 -7.34 10.37
N SER A 398 2.48 -7.05 9.10
CA SER A 398 3.51 -6.08 8.69
C SER A 398 3.20 -4.65 9.15
N ARG A 399 1.94 -4.23 9.14
CA ARG A 399 1.55 -2.90 9.64
C ARG A 399 1.72 -2.77 11.14
N VAL A 400 1.43 -3.84 11.90
CA VAL A 400 1.73 -3.88 13.33
C VAL A 400 3.23 -3.84 13.58
N GLY A 401 4.01 -4.65 12.86
CA GLY A 401 5.47 -4.67 12.96
C GLY A 401 6.09 -3.33 12.56
N ALA A 402 5.66 -2.75 11.44
CA ALA A 402 6.11 -1.44 10.97
C ALA A 402 5.60 -0.28 11.85
N GLY A 403 4.51 -0.45 12.58
CA GLY A 403 4.02 0.52 13.57
C GLY A 403 4.88 0.55 14.82
N PHE A 404 5.11 -0.59 15.45
CA PHE A 404 5.90 -0.67 16.69
C PHE A 404 7.42 -0.71 16.45
N GLY A 405 7.86 -1.14 15.26
CA GLY A 405 9.28 -1.24 14.94
C GLY A 405 10.05 0.08 15.05
N PRO A 406 9.58 1.19 14.45
CA PRO A 406 10.20 2.49 14.62
C PRO A 406 10.22 2.97 16.08
N LEU A 407 9.17 2.69 16.85
CA LEU A 407 9.14 3.00 18.28
C LEU A 407 10.27 2.27 19.03
N LEU A 408 10.44 0.97 18.80
CA LEU A 408 11.54 0.18 19.36
C LEU A 408 12.89 0.68 18.86
N PHE A 409 12.99 1.01 17.57
CA PHE A 409 14.22 1.50 16.94
C PHE A 409 14.72 2.78 17.61
N VAL A 410 13.87 3.79 17.76
CA VAL A 410 14.28 5.11 18.29
C VAL A 410 14.33 5.18 19.80
N SER A 411 13.55 4.33 20.50
CA SER A 411 13.51 4.36 21.98
C SER A 411 14.58 3.45 22.61
N VAL A 412 15.01 2.43 21.91
CA VAL A 412 15.92 1.40 22.46
C VAL A 412 17.15 1.21 21.60
N LEU A 413 16.98 0.83 20.32
CA LEU A 413 18.13 0.41 19.49
C LEU A 413 19.06 1.59 19.21
N TRP A 414 18.54 2.68 18.68
CA TRP A 414 19.35 3.84 18.33
C TRP A 414 20.10 4.45 19.52
N PRO A 415 19.47 4.73 20.70
CA PRO A 415 20.20 5.22 21.87
C PRO A 415 21.27 4.25 22.41
N CYS A 416 21.03 2.94 22.32
CA CYS A 416 21.94 1.95 22.90
C CYS A 416 23.08 1.56 21.95
N LEU A 417 22.81 1.48 20.62
CA LEU A 417 23.74 0.90 19.64
C LEU A 417 24.28 1.94 18.64
N GLY A 418 23.68 3.13 18.60
CA GLY A 418 23.93 4.10 17.54
C GLY A 418 23.21 3.74 16.23
N LEU A 419 23.16 4.69 15.30
CA LEU A 419 22.37 4.59 14.07
C LEU A 419 22.81 3.43 13.15
N PRO A 420 24.13 3.22 12.83
CA PRO A 420 24.53 2.16 11.92
C PRO A 420 24.22 0.76 12.42
N LEU A 421 24.48 0.46 13.69
CA LEU A 421 24.20 -0.85 14.26
C LEU A 421 22.70 -1.11 14.40
N SER A 422 21.90 -0.07 14.63
CA SER A 422 20.44 -0.20 14.69
C SER A 422 19.85 -0.60 13.33
N PHE A 423 20.33 -0.01 12.23
CA PHE A 423 19.97 -0.47 10.88
C PHE A 423 20.55 -1.85 10.57
N ALA A 424 21.73 -2.20 11.07
CA ALA A 424 22.28 -3.54 10.93
C ALA A 424 21.40 -4.60 11.60
N VAL A 425 20.85 -4.32 12.79
CA VAL A 425 19.89 -5.22 13.46
C VAL A 425 18.65 -5.41 12.60
N ALA A 426 18.07 -4.33 12.07
CA ALA A 426 16.92 -4.43 11.16
C ALA A 426 17.28 -5.25 9.89
N GLY A 427 18.47 -5.05 9.34
CA GLY A 427 19.00 -5.81 8.20
C GLY A 427 19.19 -7.30 8.50
N LEU A 428 19.65 -7.64 9.69
CA LEU A 428 19.79 -9.04 10.12
C LEU A 428 18.42 -9.74 10.21
N LEU A 429 17.36 -9.04 10.60
CA LEU A 429 16.01 -9.59 10.57
C LEU A 429 15.56 -9.90 9.14
N VAL A 430 15.83 -8.99 8.17
CA VAL A 430 15.57 -9.25 6.75
C VAL A 430 16.36 -10.45 6.25
N LEU A 431 17.65 -10.51 6.57
CA LEU A 431 18.52 -11.62 6.18
C LEU A 431 18.03 -12.95 6.75
N ALA A 432 17.63 -12.99 8.03
CA ALA A 432 17.07 -14.18 8.66
C ALA A 432 15.76 -14.64 7.96
N ALA A 433 14.88 -13.72 7.61
CA ALA A 433 13.65 -14.03 6.87
C ALA A 433 13.96 -14.57 5.46
N VAL A 434 14.94 -13.99 4.78
CA VAL A 434 15.39 -14.45 3.46
C VAL A 434 16.06 -15.84 3.52
N LEU A 435 16.89 -16.09 4.52
CA LEU A 435 17.49 -17.41 4.73
C LEU A 435 16.44 -18.48 5.04
N TRP A 436 15.44 -18.13 5.85
CA TRP A 436 14.29 -19.00 6.09
C TRP A 436 13.55 -19.31 4.79
N MET A 437 13.21 -18.28 4.00
CA MET A 437 12.58 -18.43 2.69
C MET A 437 13.42 -19.32 1.77
N ALA A 438 14.75 -19.08 1.73
CA ALA A 438 15.67 -19.85 0.88
C ALA A 438 15.65 -21.35 1.21
N LYS A 439 15.53 -21.70 2.47
CA LYS A 439 15.55 -23.08 2.96
C LYS A 439 14.21 -23.80 2.87
N PHE A 440 13.11 -23.10 3.17
CA PHE A 440 11.81 -23.75 3.43
C PHE A 440 10.72 -23.45 2.41
N SER A 441 10.90 -22.50 1.51
CA SER A 441 9.88 -22.11 0.55
C SER A 441 10.31 -22.36 -0.88
N PRO A 442 9.38 -22.78 -1.77
CA PRO A 442 9.70 -23.03 -3.18
C PRO A 442 9.90 -21.72 -3.95
N GLU A 443 10.53 -21.82 -5.14
CA GLU A 443 10.40 -20.80 -6.18
C GLU A 443 9.04 -20.97 -6.85
N THR A 444 8.33 -19.86 -7.08
CA THR A 444 6.97 -19.87 -7.64
C THR A 444 6.93 -19.53 -9.12
N ARG A 445 8.06 -19.18 -9.72
CA ARG A 445 8.16 -18.87 -11.15
C ARG A 445 7.66 -20.01 -12.01
N GLY A 446 6.62 -19.73 -12.81
CA GLY A 446 6.05 -20.72 -13.75
C GLY A 446 5.30 -21.86 -13.07
N ALA A 447 5.07 -21.83 -11.76
CA ALA A 447 4.24 -22.81 -11.07
C ALA A 447 2.77 -22.63 -11.47
N ALA A 448 2.07 -23.75 -11.71
CA ALA A 448 0.63 -23.70 -11.85
C ALA A 448 0.03 -23.28 -10.51
N LEU A 449 -0.88 -22.32 -10.53
CA LEU A 449 -1.62 -21.88 -9.36
C LEU A 449 -2.81 -22.82 -9.17
N ASP A 450 -2.74 -23.70 -8.17
CA ASP A 450 -3.84 -24.61 -7.79
C ASP A 450 -5.01 -23.88 -7.13
#